data_c10de76c9657d4d930eef402de24b5a7
#
_entry.id   c10de76c9657d4d930eef402de24b5a7
#
_cell.length_a   1.000
_cell.length_b   1.000
_cell.length_c   1.000
_cell.angle_alpha   90.00
_cell.angle_beta   90.00
_cell.angle_gamma   90.00
#
_symmetry.space_group_name_H-M   'P 1'
#
loop_
_entity.id
_entity.type
_entity.pdbx_description
1 polymer ?
#
loop_
_entity_poly.entity_id
_entity_poly.type
_entity_poly.pdbx_seq_one_letter_code
_entity_poly.pdbx_strand_id
1 'polypeptide(L)'
;MKPRIFIGSSSEGLKIAERIKRYFSPDYECFLWTDDVFKNNESFLETLVKSASLFDFGFMVFSADDEAFVRNENFETPRDNILFEYGLFLGRVGLDRAFVIAENTVKIPTDMLGITQTRYKVEENKSGEKEATDSLEIGLEKLKKQIDENLHLGHLGLLPSTVVAISYFEGFVKLAAEWIMNSIPSIELEGKSYEKCILYIKVPETLDTDIKKSATLFYKKQGLHETEITTGHRNYPIHFEAKDNTNNTLEIYDMPTILSGIDKAIDMYFKVGHIGKTNQQRLAEDNEMNNFKRVLQLLINEDAFCRECVKII
;
A
#
# COMPACT_ATOMS: atom_id res chain seq x y z
N MET A 1 0.53 -9.28 0.96
CA MET A 1 1.32 -8.60 2.03
C MET A 1 0.35 -7.82 2.90
N LYS A 2 0.61 -7.71 4.20
CA LYS A 2 -0.25 -6.96 5.12
C LYS A 2 -0.08 -5.45 4.91
N PRO A 3 -1.17 -4.63 4.99
CA PRO A 3 -1.04 -3.18 5.00
C PRO A 3 -0.24 -2.71 6.21
N ARG A 4 0.47 -1.58 6.08
CA ARG A 4 1.38 -1.06 7.10
C ARG A 4 0.73 0.07 7.88
N ILE A 5 0.83 -0.02 9.20
CA ILE A 5 0.33 0.98 10.14
C ILE A 5 1.50 1.58 10.93
N PHE A 6 1.65 2.89 10.88
CA PHE A 6 2.48 3.61 11.83
C PHE A 6 1.67 3.99 13.06
N ILE A 7 2.25 3.81 14.27
CA ILE A 7 1.61 4.16 15.53
C ILE A 7 2.54 5.13 16.28
N GLY A 8 2.13 6.40 16.32
CA GLY A 8 2.79 7.47 17.08
C GLY A 8 2.14 7.69 18.43
N SER A 9 2.94 7.96 19.45
CA SER A 9 2.51 8.30 20.80
C SER A 9 3.58 9.12 21.53
N SER A 10 3.19 9.78 22.60
CA SER A 10 4.15 10.23 23.62
C SER A 10 4.79 9.04 24.33
N SER A 11 5.80 9.30 25.15
CA SER A 11 6.38 8.28 26.04
C SER A 11 5.34 7.74 27.03
N GLU A 12 4.47 8.61 27.51
CA GLU A 12 3.38 8.30 28.44
C GLU A 12 2.30 7.43 27.78
N GLY A 13 2.01 7.69 26.50
CA GLY A 13 1.05 6.92 25.70
C GLY A 13 1.59 5.59 25.15
N LEU A 14 2.87 5.25 25.38
CA LEU A 14 3.51 4.08 24.76
C LEU A 14 2.80 2.76 25.12
N LYS A 15 2.35 2.57 26.36
CA LYS A 15 1.59 1.36 26.76
C LYS A 15 0.32 1.17 25.92
N ILE A 16 -0.37 2.27 25.58
CA ILE A 16 -1.56 2.27 24.73
C ILE A 16 -1.17 1.94 23.28
N ALA A 17 -0.11 2.55 22.78
CA ALA A 17 0.40 2.29 21.42
C ALA A 17 0.80 0.82 21.25
N GLU A 18 1.44 0.20 22.23
CA GLU A 18 1.78 -1.24 22.24
C GLU A 18 0.53 -2.13 22.24
N ARG A 19 -0.53 -1.73 22.99
CA ARG A 19 -1.80 -2.46 23.01
C ARG A 19 -2.50 -2.39 21.66
N ILE A 20 -2.48 -1.23 21.00
CA ILE A 20 -2.98 -1.02 19.64
C ILE A 20 -2.18 -1.88 18.65
N LYS A 21 -0.84 -1.85 18.71
CA LYS A 21 0.04 -2.69 17.88
C LYS A 21 -0.33 -4.17 18.02
N ARG A 22 -0.51 -4.65 19.25
CA ARG A 22 -0.88 -6.04 19.52
C ARG A 22 -2.24 -6.42 18.92
N TYR A 23 -3.21 -5.50 18.96
CA TYR A 23 -4.53 -5.72 18.41
C TYR A 23 -4.51 -5.86 16.87
N PHE A 24 -3.75 -5.00 16.18
CA PHE A 24 -3.73 -4.99 14.72
C PHE A 24 -2.72 -5.96 14.08
N SER A 25 -1.66 -6.38 14.78
CA SER A 25 -0.58 -7.23 14.25
C SER A 25 -1.03 -8.56 13.60
N PRO A 26 -2.16 -9.20 13.95
CA PRO A 26 -2.63 -10.38 13.24
C PRO A 26 -2.89 -10.14 11.75
N ASP A 27 -3.42 -8.95 11.38
CA ASP A 27 -3.86 -8.64 10.02
C ASP A 27 -3.01 -7.57 9.33
N TYR A 28 -2.27 -6.75 10.10
CA TYR A 28 -1.47 -5.61 9.63
C TYR A 28 -0.03 -5.70 10.07
N GLU A 29 0.86 -5.03 9.34
CA GLU A 29 2.25 -4.84 9.75
C GLU A 29 2.36 -3.52 10.52
N CYS A 30 2.53 -3.59 11.86
CA CYS A 30 2.45 -2.44 12.75
C CYS A 30 3.83 -1.99 13.24
N PHE A 31 4.11 -0.70 13.12
CA PHE A 31 5.37 -0.06 13.55
C PHE A 31 5.09 1.01 14.58
N LEU A 32 5.81 0.94 15.69
CA LEU A 32 5.85 2.00 16.70
C LEU A 32 6.92 3.03 16.34
N TRP A 33 6.74 4.27 16.80
CA TRP A 33 7.76 5.31 16.67
C TRP A 33 9.10 4.94 17.33
N THR A 34 9.11 3.98 18.27
CA THR A 34 10.30 3.45 18.93
C THR A 34 11.01 2.35 18.15
N ASP A 35 10.41 1.82 17.09
CA ASP A 35 11.00 0.75 16.28
C ASP A 35 12.18 1.27 15.45
N ASP A 36 13.15 0.40 15.15
CA ASP A 36 14.43 0.76 14.50
C ASP A 36 14.32 1.38 13.09
N VAL A 37 13.14 1.37 12.50
CA VAL A 37 12.86 2.03 11.20
C VAL A 37 13.17 3.52 11.23
N PHE A 38 13.14 4.14 12.42
CA PHE A 38 13.31 5.58 12.65
C PHE A 38 14.70 5.97 13.18
N LYS A 39 15.59 5.01 13.39
CA LYS A 39 16.93 5.25 13.95
C LYS A 39 17.97 5.48 12.87
N ASN A 40 17.91 6.61 12.17
CA ASN A 40 19.00 7.05 11.31
C ASN A 40 19.46 8.45 11.77
N ASN A 41 20.74 8.79 11.53
CA ASN A 41 21.40 10.07 11.82
C ASN A 41 20.77 11.32 11.14
N GLU A 42 19.50 11.27 10.81
CA GLU A 42 18.72 12.36 10.24
C GLU A 42 17.90 13.07 11.34
N SER A 43 17.47 14.30 11.10
CA SER A 43 16.58 14.96 12.05
C SER A 43 15.29 14.16 12.18
N PHE A 44 14.71 14.08 13.37
CA PHE A 44 13.46 13.37 13.62
C PHE A 44 12.35 13.79 12.65
N LEU A 45 12.23 15.08 12.35
CA LEU A 45 11.28 15.63 11.41
C LEU A 45 11.49 15.11 9.98
N GLU A 46 12.73 15.10 9.50
CA GLU A 46 13.06 14.61 8.15
C GLU A 46 12.74 13.12 8.01
N THR A 47 13.08 12.34 9.04
CA THR A 47 12.76 10.92 9.12
C THR A 47 11.26 10.69 9.13
N LEU A 48 10.49 11.48 9.91
CA LEU A 48 9.04 11.35 10.00
C LEU A 48 8.35 11.64 8.67
N VAL A 49 8.73 12.73 7.98
CA VAL A 49 8.16 13.10 6.66
C VAL A 49 8.43 12.03 5.62
N LYS A 50 9.66 11.48 5.59
CA LYS A 50 10.02 10.39 4.67
C LYS A 50 9.28 9.10 5.04
N SER A 51 9.24 8.76 6.32
CA SER A 51 8.61 7.54 6.81
C SER A 51 7.10 7.55 6.62
N ALA A 52 6.43 8.71 6.73
CA ALA A 52 4.99 8.79 6.48
C ALA A 52 4.58 8.27 5.09
N SER A 53 5.48 8.32 4.10
CA SER A 53 5.22 7.74 2.77
C SER A 53 5.36 6.21 2.69
N LEU A 54 5.89 5.57 3.73
CA LEU A 54 6.11 4.12 3.79
C LEU A 54 4.94 3.36 4.40
N PHE A 55 3.97 4.08 4.95
CA PHE A 55 2.83 3.51 5.66
C PHE A 55 1.52 3.76 4.91
N ASP A 56 0.66 2.76 4.94
CA ASP A 56 -0.69 2.87 4.41
C ASP A 56 -1.59 3.70 5.35
N PHE A 57 -1.38 3.57 6.66
CA PHE A 57 -2.16 4.24 7.70
C PHE A 57 -1.28 4.81 8.81
N GLY A 58 -1.71 5.93 9.41
CA GLY A 58 -1.11 6.51 10.60
C GLY A 58 -2.10 6.57 11.75
N PHE A 59 -1.73 6.01 12.91
CA PHE A 59 -2.49 6.11 14.15
C PHE A 59 -1.73 6.97 15.14
N MET A 60 -2.36 8.02 15.65
CA MET A 60 -1.77 8.87 16.67
C MET A 60 -2.54 8.75 17.97
N VAL A 61 -1.83 8.36 19.03
CA VAL A 61 -2.37 8.20 20.37
C VAL A 61 -2.30 9.53 21.10
N PHE A 62 -3.46 10.06 21.46
CA PHE A 62 -3.61 11.29 22.22
C PHE A 62 -3.95 10.92 23.66
N SER A 63 -2.95 10.85 24.51
CA SER A 63 -3.08 10.67 25.96
C SER A 63 -3.10 12.01 26.70
N ALA A 64 -3.62 12.01 27.93
CA ALA A 64 -3.66 13.20 28.78
C ALA A 64 -2.27 13.45 29.39
N ASP A 65 -1.34 13.97 28.58
CA ASP A 65 0.08 14.13 28.94
C ASP A 65 0.37 15.51 29.52
N ASP A 66 -0.31 16.55 29.00
CA ASP A 66 -0.07 17.93 29.36
C ASP A 66 -1.39 18.64 29.78
N GLU A 67 -1.29 19.74 30.51
CA GLU A 67 -2.41 20.59 30.86
C GLU A 67 -2.29 21.94 30.15
N ALA A 68 -3.40 22.42 29.58
CA ALA A 68 -3.48 23.72 28.94
C ALA A 68 -4.55 24.59 29.60
N PHE A 69 -4.18 25.82 29.95
CA PHE A 69 -5.11 26.84 30.45
C PHE A 69 -5.59 27.71 29.30
N VAL A 70 -6.84 27.51 28.89
CA VAL A 70 -7.42 28.24 27.75
C VAL A 70 -8.75 28.86 28.15
N ARG A 71 -8.89 30.17 27.95
CA ARG A 71 -10.11 30.93 28.23
C ARG A 71 -10.66 30.72 29.66
N ASN A 72 -9.78 30.74 30.64
CA ASN A 72 -10.06 30.54 32.07
C ASN A 72 -10.50 29.12 32.47
N GLU A 73 -10.24 28.12 31.65
CA GLU A 73 -10.51 26.72 31.95
C GLU A 73 -9.27 25.85 31.77
N ASN A 74 -9.06 24.87 32.63
CA ASN A 74 -8.00 23.87 32.50
C ASN A 74 -8.49 22.70 31.65
N PHE A 75 -7.65 22.25 30.73
CA PHE A 75 -7.91 21.11 29.87
C PHE A 75 -6.70 20.16 29.87
N GLU A 76 -6.97 18.88 29.87
CA GLU A 76 -5.98 17.87 29.53
C GLU A 76 -5.76 17.88 28.02
N THR A 77 -4.51 17.89 27.58
CA THR A 77 -4.13 17.95 26.17
C THR A 77 -3.09 16.89 25.84
N PRO A 78 -3.03 16.42 24.61
CA PRO A 78 -1.92 15.61 24.18
C PRO A 78 -0.68 16.49 24.07
N ARG A 79 0.50 15.88 24.08
CA ARG A 79 1.77 16.60 23.86
C ARG A 79 1.81 17.26 22.49
N ASP A 80 2.35 18.48 22.43
CA ASP A 80 2.43 19.31 21.22
C ASP A 80 3.05 18.56 20.02
N ASN A 81 4.10 17.80 20.25
CA ASN A 81 4.77 17.04 19.21
C ASN A 81 3.84 16.03 18.52
N ILE A 82 2.96 15.36 19.28
CA ILE A 82 2.03 14.38 18.71
C ILE A 82 0.97 15.06 17.82
N LEU A 83 0.51 16.26 18.19
CA LEU A 83 -0.37 17.06 17.34
C LEU A 83 0.32 17.44 16.04
N PHE A 84 1.58 17.86 16.12
CA PHE A 84 2.38 18.22 14.95
C PHE A 84 2.63 17.01 14.04
N GLU A 85 3.01 15.86 14.61
CA GLU A 85 3.22 14.59 13.90
C GLU A 85 1.93 14.15 13.21
N TYR A 86 0.79 14.25 13.89
CA TYR A 86 -0.50 13.94 13.28
C TYR A 86 -0.78 14.83 12.07
N GLY A 87 -0.53 16.13 12.16
CA GLY A 87 -0.71 17.08 11.05
C GLY A 87 0.17 16.72 9.85
N LEU A 88 1.41 16.28 10.07
CA LEU A 88 2.32 15.82 9.02
C LEU A 88 1.79 14.54 8.36
N PHE A 89 1.37 13.55 9.15
CA PHE A 89 0.77 12.32 8.61
C PHE A 89 -0.51 12.62 7.83
N LEU A 90 -1.40 13.43 8.39
CA LEU A 90 -2.64 13.83 7.75
C LEU A 90 -2.38 14.49 6.38
N GLY A 91 -1.42 15.41 6.32
CA GLY A 91 -1.03 16.06 5.06
C GLY A 91 -0.40 15.11 4.04
N ARG A 92 0.20 14.00 4.49
CA ARG A 92 0.88 13.04 3.62
C ARG A 92 -0.03 11.90 3.17
N VAL A 93 -0.76 11.27 4.09
CA VAL A 93 -1.57 10.09 3.79
C VAL A 93 -3.06 10.41 3.55
N GLY A 94 -3.51 11.60 3.89
CA GLY A 94 -4.89 12.04 3.73
C GLY A 94 -5.81 11.67 4.91
N LEU A 95 -7.02 12.26 4.91
CA LEU A 95 -8.01 12.14 5.99
C LEU A 95 -8.48 10.70 6.25
N ASP A 96 -8.60 9.90 5.21
CA ASP A 96 -9.12 8.55 5.30
C ASP A 96 -8.10 7.53 5.81
N ARG A 97 -6.85 7.96 6.07
CA ARG A 97 -5.74 7.10 6.44
C ARG A 97 -4.96 7.57 7.68
N ALA A 98 -5.27 8.74 8.20
CA ALA A 98 -4.71 9.28 9.44
C ALA A 98 -5.79 9.31 10.53
N PHE A 99 -5.62 8.50 11.57
CA PHE A 99 -6.62 8.32 12.63
C PHE A 99 -6.09 8.77 13.99
N VAL A 100 -6.99 9.33 14.79
CA VAL A 100 -6.72 9.73 16.17
C VAL A 100 -7.37 8.73 17.12
N ILE A 101 -6.59 8.23 18.08
CA ILE A 101 -7.04 7.37 19.18
C ILE A 101 -6.79 8.15 20.47
N ALA A 102 -7.85 8.74 21.02
CA ALA A 102 -7.74 9.72 22.10
C ALA A 102 -8.38 9.26 23.40
N GLU A 103 -7.73 9.58 24.51
CA GLU A 103 -8.35 9.49 25.83
C GLU A 103 -9.55 10.42 25.91
N ASN A 104 -10.61 9.99 26.62
CA ASN A 104 -11.89 10.72 26.65
C ASN A 104 -11.78 12.13 27.23
N THR A 105 -10.88 12.33 28.17
CA THR A 105 -10.65 13.61 28.87
C THR A 105 -9.88 14.62 28.03
N VAL A 106 -9.14 14.14 27.02
CA VAL A 106 -8.26 14.98 26.20
C VAL A 106 -9.07 15.91 25.32
N LYS A 107 -8.76 17.20 25.44
CA LYS A 107 -9.27 18.23 24.52
C LYS A 107 -8.56 18.16 23.18
N ILE A 108 -9.34 17.95 22.13
CA ILE A 108 -8.87 17.99 20.75
C ILE A 108 -9.14 19.35 20.13
N PRO A 109 -8.23 19.90 19.29
CA PRO A 109 -8.47 21.12 18.55
C PRO A 109 -9.79 21.07 17.75
N THR A 110 -10.55 22.17 17.73
CA THR A 110 -11.88 22.25 17.11
C THR A 110 -11.87 21.90 15.63
N ASP A 111 -10.80 22.23 14.92
CA ASP A 111 -10.63 21.95 13.49
C ASP A 111 -10.47 20.45 13.20
N MET A 112 -10.15 19.65 14.23
CA MET A 112 -10.06 18.20 14.15
C MET A 112 -11.37 17.47 14.52
N LEU A 113 -12.42 18.16 14.92
CA LEU A 113 -13.70 17.54 15.33
C LEU A 113 -14.44 16.84 14.17
N GLY A 114 -14.13 17.20 12.94
CA GLY A 114 -14.64 16.53 11.72
C GLY A 114 -13.88 15.27 11.28
N ILE A 115 -12.79 14.90 11.99
CA ILE A 115 -11.96 13.77 11.67
C ILE A 115 -12.43 12.54 12.47
N THR A 116 -12.33 11.35 11.88
CA THR A 116 -12.65 10.11 12.58
C THR A 116 -11.77 9.91 13.80
N GLN A 117 -12.39 9.88 14.98
CA GLN A 117 -11.72 9.72 16.27
C GLN A 117 -12.22 8.45 16.96
N THR A 118 -11.27 7.65 17.44
CA THR A 118 -11.57 6.57 18.38
C THR A 118 -11.29 7.07 19.80
N ARG A 119 -12.30 7.05 20.67
CA ARG A 119 -12.18 7.48 22.06
C ARG A 119 -12.11 6.29 23.00
N TYR A 120 -11.22 6.36 24.00
CA TYR A 120 -11.10 5.34 25.05
C TYR A 120 -11.13 5.95 26.45
N LYS A 121 -11.56 5.15 27.44
CA LYS A 121 -11.56 5.52 28.86
C LYS A 121 -10.33 4.94 29.54
N VAL A 122 -9.82 5.68 30.50
CA VAL A 122 -8.76 5.25 31.42
C VAL A 122 -9.33 5.17 32.82
N GLU A 123 -8.96 4.13 33.55
CA GLU A 123 -9.30 3.92 34.97
C GLU A 123 -8.01 3.56 35.74
N GLU A 124 -7.97 3.90 37.02
CA GLU A 124 -6.88 3.49 37.87
C GLU A 124 -7.03 2.02 38.26
N ASN A 125 -5.97 1.25 38.08
CA ASN A 125 -5.91 -0.13 38.52
C ASN A 125 -5.66 -0.19 40.04
N LYS A 126 -5.66 -1.40 40.61
CA LYS A 126 -5.44 -1.63 42.05
C LYS A 126 -4.07 -1.14 42.54
N SER A 127 -3.13 -0.87 41.66
CA SER A 127 -1.78 -0.36 41.96
C SER A 127 -1.71 1.15 41.81
N GLY A 128 -2.82 1.86 41.45
CA GLY A 128 -2.85 3.30 41.20
C GLY A 128 -2.30 3.71 39.82
N GLU A 129 -2.09 2.75 38.91
CA GLU A 129 -1.68 3.07 37.55
C GLU A 129 -2.88 3.25 36.64
N LYS A 130 -2.82 4.25 35.75
CA LYS A 130 -3.84 4.47 34.73
C LYS A 130 -3.73 3.42 33.63
N GLU A 131 -4.84 2.72 33.36
CA GLU A 131 -4.96 1.72 32.30
C GLU A 131 -6.20 1.96 31.45
N ALA A 132 -6.08 1.75 30.13
CA ALA A 132 -7.23 1.82 29.26
C ALA A 132 -8.19 0.65 29.51
N THR A 133 -9.47 0.97 29.61
CA THR A 133 -10.54 -0.02 29.76
C THR A 133 -10.83 -0.74 28.43
N ASP A 134 -11.73 -1.71 28.43
CA ASP A 134 -12.21 -2.44 27.24
C ASP A 134 -12.83 -1.51 26.18
N SER A 135 -13.11 -0.24 26.53
CA SER A 135 -13.55 0.77 25.56
C SER A 135 -12.55 1.00 24.44
N LEU A 136 -11.25 0.76 24.68
CA LEU A 136 -10.22 0.83 23.67
C LEU A 136 -10.47 -0.23 22.58
N GLU A 137 -10.63 -1.50 22.95
CA GLU A 137 -10.84 -2.60 22.00
C GLU A 137 -12.12 -2.43 21.19
N ILE A 138 -13.21 -1.97 21.84
CA ILE A 138 -14.48 -1.65 21.16
C ILE A 138 -14.25 -0.55 20.11
N GLY A 139 -13.44 0.45 20.44
CA GLY A 139 -13.06 1.51 19.50
C GLY A 139 -12.20 1.00 18.35
N LEU A 140 -11.21 0.16 18.66
CA LEU A 140 -10.31 -0.43 17.66
C LEU A 140 -11.04 -1.38 16.70
N GLU A 141 -12.06 -2.10 17.17
CA GLU A 141 -12.90 -2.94 16.30
C GLU A 141 -13.64 -2.11 15.23
N LYS A 142 -14.23 -0.98 15.65
CA LYS A 142 -14.89 -0.06 14.71
C LYS A 142 -13.92 0.53 13.71
N LEU A 143 -12.76 0.96 14.19
CA LEU A 143 -11.69 1.50 13.36
C LEU A 143 -11.20 0.46 12.34
N LYS A 144 -11.02 -0.80 12.77
CA LYS A 144 -10.63 -1.89 11.88
C LYS A 144 -11.63 -2.11 10.74
N LYS A 145 -12.92 -2.12 11.04
CA LYS A 145 -13.97 -2.26 10.01
C LYS A 145 -13.89 -1.14 8.98
N GLN A 146 -13.71 0.10 9.43
CA GLN A 146 -13.56 1.26 8.53
C GLN A 146 -12.32 1.15 7.64
N ILE A 147 -11.19 0.70 8.19
CA ILE A 147 -9.96 0.48 7.43
C ILE A 147 -10.16 -0.62 6.39
N ASP A 148 -10.77 -1.73 6.77
CA ASP A 148 -11.03 -2.85 5.87
C ASP A 148 -11.97 -2.42 4.72
N GLU A 149 -13.00 -1.62 5.00
CA GLU A 149 -13.87 -1.02 3.98
C GLU A 149 -13.10 -0.09 3.05
N ASN A 150 -12.24 0.79 3.56
CA ASN A 150 -11.41 1.68 2.74
C ASN A 150 -10.42 0.91 1.85
N LEU A 151 -9.87 -0.20 2.37
CA LEU A 151 -8.99 -1.08 1.58
C LEU A 151 -9.75 -1.76 0.44
N HIS A 152 -10.98 -2.20 0.68
CA HIS A 152 -11.84 -2.82 -0.35
C HIS A 152 -12.27 -1.83 -1.43
N LEU A 153 -12.51 -0.57 -1.07
CA LEU A 153 -12.91 0.48 -2.00
C LEU A 153 -11.75 1.08 -2.82
N GLY A 154 -10.50 0.59 -2.61
CA GLY A 154 -9.34 1.05 -3.36
C GLY A 154 -8.92 2.50 -3.07
N HIS A 155 -9.38 3.09 -1.96
CA HIS A 155 -8.99 4.43 -1.49
C HIS A 155 -7.53 4.50 -1.02
N LEU A 156 -6.65 3.95 -1.83
CA LEU A 156 -5.21 4.06 -1.66
C LEU A 156 -4.79 5.38 -2.31
N GLY A 157 -4.07 6.21 -1.58
CA GLY A 157 -3.67 7.52 -2.08
C GLY A 157 -2.94 7.44 -3.42
N LEU A 158 -2.79 8.60 -4.07
CA LEU A 158 -2.06 8.75 -5.33
C LEU A 158 -0.56 8.46 -5.12
N LEU A 159 -0.22 7.17 -5.01
CA LEU A 159 1.16 6.71 -5.06
C LEU A 159 1.62 6.66 -6.54
N PRO A 160 2.91 6.85 -6.83
CA PRO A 160 3.45 6.69 -8.18
C PRO A 160 3.01 5.39 -8.85
N SER A 161 2.98 4.29 -8.11
CA SER A 161 2.53 2.98 -8.58
C SER A 161 1.06 2.93 -9.01
N THR A 162 0.18 3.78 -8.45
CA THR A 162 -1.21 3.90 -8.89
C THR A 162 -1.29 4.39 -10.33
N VAL A 163 -0.56 5.48 -10.64
CA VAL A 163 -0.52 6.05 -12.01
C VAL A 163 0.12 5.05 -12.98
N VAL A 164 1.19 4.38 -12.56
CA VAL A 164 1.87 3.36 -13.36
C VAL A 164 0.96 2.16 -13.63
N ALA A 165 0.18 1.69 -12.65
CA ALA A 165 -0.78 0.59 -12.83
C ALA A 165 -1.90 0.97 -13.81
N ILE A 166 -2.47 2.16 -13.67
CA ILE A 166 -3.51 2.67 -14.60
C ILE A 166 -2.92 2.79 -16.01
N SER A 167 -1.72 3.38 -16.16
CA SER A 167 -1.07 3.53 -17.46
C SER A 167 -0.77 2.18 -18.12
N TYR A 168 -0.34 1.18 -17.35
CA TYR A 168 -0.11 -0.16 -17.86
C TYR A 168 -1.42 -0.87 -18.24
N PHE A 169 -2.45 -0.72 -17.42
CA PHE A 169 -3.77 -1.28 -17.68
C PHE A 169 -4.37 -0.71 -18.97
N GLU A 170 -4.50 0.61 -19.08
CA GLU A 170 -5.10 1.26 -20.26
C GLU A 170 -4.21 1.14 -21.51
N GLY A 171 -2.88 1.17 -21.35
CA GLY A 171 -1.93 1.14 -22.45
C GLY A 171 -1.64 -0.26 -23.00
N PHE A 172 -1.93 -1.32 -22.27
CA PHE A 172 -1.63 -2.69 -22.71
C PHE A 172 -2.67 -3.72 -22.29
N VAL A 173 -2.96 -3.89 -20.99
CA VAL A 173 -3.74 -5.03 -20.47
C VAL A 173 -5.15 -5.07 -21.07
N LYS A 174 -5.84 -3.94 -21.05
CA LYS A 174 -7.19 -3.79 -21.58
C LYS A 174 -7.22 -4.05 -23.09
N LEU A 175 -6.27 -3.49 -23.83
CA LEU A 175 -6.18 -3.68 -25.28
C LEU A 175 -5.87 -5.13 -25.66
N ALA A 176 -5.00 -5.81 -24.91
CA ALA A 176 -4.73 -7.22 -25.10
C ALA A 176 -5.96 -8.08 -24.78
N ALA A 177 -6.70 -7.77 -23.71
CA ALA A 177 -7.94 -8.47 -23.38
C ALA A 177 -9.02 -8.26 -24.44
N GLU A 178 -9.18 -7.03 -24.97
CA GLU A 178 -10.08 -6.73 -26.09
C GLU A 178 -9.69 -7.55 -27.34
N TRP A 179 -8.39 -7.63 -27.66
CA TRP A 179 -7.92 -8.46 -28.78
C TRP A 179 -8.26 -9.94 -28.56
N ILE A 180 -8.02 -10.50 -27.36
CA ILE A 180 -8.35 -11.87 -27.00
C ILE A 180 -9.85 -12.12 -27.20
N MET A 181 -10.70 -11.30 -26.60
CA MET A 181 -12.16 -11.49 -26.62
C MET A 181 -12.77 -11.35 -28.02
N ASN A 182 -12.24 -10.44 -28.85
CA ASN A 182 -12.68 -10.25 -30.22
C ASN A 182 -12.21 -11.39 -31.17
N SER A 183 -11.16 -12.12 -30.76
CA SER A 183 -10.61 -13.24 -31.56
C SER A 183 -11.26 -14.59 -31.25
N ILE A 184 -11.98 -14.72 -30.12
CA ILE A 184 -12.71 -15.95 -29.78
C ILE A 184 -13.88 -16.17 -30.77
N PRO A 185 -14.18 -17.41 -31.25
CA PRO A 185 -13.70 -18.71 -30.73
C PRO A 185 -12.44 -19.26 -31.42
N SER A 186 -11.81 -18.54 -32.31
CA SER A 186 -10.64 -19.05 -33.04
C SER A 186 -9.53 -17.98 -33.05
N ILE A 187 -8.61 -18.09 -32.11
CA ILE A 187 -7.45 -17.21 -32.02
C ILE A 187 -6.34 -17.79 -32.88
N GLU A 188 -5.97 -17.11 -33.94
CA GLU A 188 -4.88 -17.54 -34.80
C GLU A 188 -3.57 -16.86 -34.42
N LEU A 189 -2.55 -17.67 -34.10
CA LEU A 189 -1.20 -17.19 -33.81
C LEU A 189 -0.17 -18.15 -34.40
N GLU A 190 0.75 -17.63 -35.22
CA GLU A 190 1.82 -18.38 -35.89
C GLU A 190 1.34 -19.68 -36.61
N GLY A 191 0.19 -19.60 -37.27
CA GLY A 191 -0.36 -20.72 -38.05
C GLY A 191 -1.05 -21.80 -37.19
N LYS A 192 -1.23 -21.58 -35.92
CA LYS A 192 -2.03 -22.43 -35.02
C LYS A 192 -3.29 -21.70 -34.58
N SER A 193 -4.37 -22.49 -34.36
CA SER A 193 -5.67 -21.97 -33.90
C SER A 193 -5.94 -22.44 -32.49
N TYR A 194 -6.40 -21.54 -31.62
CA TYR A 194 -6.70 -21.76 -30.21
C TYR A 194 -8.14 -21.36 -29.89
N GLU A 195 -8.81 -22.10 -29.02
CA GLU A 195 -10.18 -21.84 -28.58
C GLU A 195 -10.25 -20.88 -27.39
N LYS A 196 -9.19 -20.82 -26.60
CA LYS A 196 -9.08 -19.98 -25.39
C LYS A 196 -7.73 -19.30 -25.34
N CYS A 197 -7.69 -18.13 -24.70
CA CYS A 197 -6.45 -17.43 -24.41
C CYS A 197 -6.47 -16.84 -22.99
N ILE A 198 -5.35 -16.94 -22.30
CA ILE A 198 -5.16 -16.34 -20.97
C ILE A 198 -3.88 -15.49 -21.02
N LEU A 199 -4.02 -14.23 -20.62
CA LEU A 199 -2.90 -13.33 -20.41
C LEU A 199 -2.44 -13.41 -18.94
N TYR A 200 -1.23 -13.90 -18.71
CA TYR A 200 -0.58 -13.92 -17.42
C TYR A 200 0.33 -12.71 -17.24
N ILE A 201 0.08 -11.91 -16.22
CA ILE A 201 0.92 -10.76 -15.87
C ILE A 201 1.82 -11.17 -14.73
N LYS A 202 3.11 -11.35 -15.02
CA LYS A 202 4.13 -11.66 -14.03
C LYS A 202 4.61 -10.38 -13.35
N VAL A 203 4.12 -10.10 -12.15
CA VAL A 203 4.65 -9.00 -11.35
C VAL A 203 5.86 -9.50 -10.54
N PRO A 204 7.07 -8.90 -10.70
CA PRO A 204 8.25 -9.33 -9.98
C PRO A 204 8.08 -9.15 -8.46
N GLU A 205 8.80 -9.95 -7.67
CA GLU A 205 8.77 -9.84 -6.21
C GLU A 205 9.52 -8.62 -5.68
N THR A 206 10.57 -8.21 -6.40
CA THR A 206 11.42 -7.06 -6.06
C THR A 206 11.60 -6.16 -7.28
N LEU A 207 11.79 -4.87 -7.04
CA LEU A 207 12.23 -3.91 -8.05
C LEU A 207 13.75 -4.01 -8.17
N ASP A 208 14.22 -4.84 -9.11
CA ASP A 208 15.62 -4.84 -9.48
C ASP A 208 15.95 -3.65 -10.37
N THR A 209 17.18 -3.18 -10.30
CA THR A 209 17.69 -2.06 -11.08
C THR A 209 17.56 -2.22 -12.61
N ASP A 210 17.31 -3.45 -13.07
CA ASP A 210 17.11 -3.77 -14.50
C ASP A 210 15.95 -4.74 -14.71
N ILE A 211 14.73 -4.22 -14.56
CA ILE A 211 13.50 -5.00 -14.78
C ILE A 211 13.42 -5.56 -16.20
N LYS A 212 13.93 -4.85 -17.21
CA LYS A 212 13.97 -5.34 -18.58
C LYS A 212 14.81 -6.62 -18.71
N LYS A 213 15.95 -6.65 -18.01
CA LYS A 213 16.79 -7.84 -17.97
C LYS A 213 16.10 -8.98 -17.23
N SER A 214 15.44 -8.69 -16.12
CA SER A 214 14.65 -9.67 -15.37
C SER A 214 13.51 -10.25 -16.20
N ALA A 215 12.79 -9.42 -16.98
CA ALA A 215 11.78 -9.87 -17.92
C ALA A 215 12.37 -10.79 -19.02
N THR A 216 13.48 -10.38 -19.64
CA THR A 216 14.16 -11.21 -20.64
C THR A 216 14.60 -12.56 -20.09
N LEU A 217 15.13 -12.59 -18.85
CA LEU A 217 15.52 -13.83 -18.19
C LEU A 217 14.32 -14.72 -17.86
N PHE A 218 13.22 -14.12 -17.44
CA PHE A 218 11.97 -14.83 -17.19
C PHE A 218 11.46 -15.52 -18.48
N TYR A 219 11.34 -14.77 -19.58
CA TYR A 219 10.87 -15.33 -20.86
C TYR A 219 11.78 -16.44 -21.36
N LYS A 220 13.10 -16.27 -21.28
CA LYS A 220 14.07 -17.32 -21.67
C LYS A 220 13.98 -18.57 -20.79
N LYS A 221 13.84 -18.39 -19.46
CA LYS A 221 13.70 -19.51 -18.53
C LYS A 221 12.44 -20.34 -18.77
N GLN A 222 11.36 -19.68 -19.13
CA GLN A 222 10.10 -20.33 -19.46
C GLN A 222 10.07 -20.89 -20.89
N GLY A 223 11.07 -20.57 -21.72
CA GLY A 223 11.10 -21.01 -23.13
C GLY A 223 10.00 -20.38 -23.97
N LEU A 224 9.59 -19.15 -23.62
CA LEU A 224 8.54 -18.42 -24.32
C LEU A 224 9.04 -17.89 -25.66
N HIS A 225 8.15 -17.92 -26.66
CA HIS A 225 8.37 -17.33 -27.99
C HIS A 225 7.83 -15.91 -28.04
N GLU A 226 8.60 -15.00 -28.65
CA GLU A 226 8.19 -13.62 -28.86
C GLU A 226 7.44 -13.49 -30.18
N THR A 227 6.31 -12.78 -30.17
CA THR A 227 5.56 -12.37 -31.36
C THR A 227 4.86 -11.04 -31.09
N GLU A 228 4.06 -10.56 -32.05
CA GLU A 228 3.33 -9.31 -31.90
C GLU A 228 1.83 -9.51 -32.10
N ILE A 229 1.03 -8.81 -31.32
CA ILE A 229 -0.40 -8.66 -31.56
C ILE A 229 -0.69 -7.21 -31.98
N THR A 230 -1.60 -7.03 -32.93
CA THR A 230 -2.04 -5.70 -33.40
C THR A 230 -3.39 -5.38 -32.79
N THR A 231 -3.44 -4.35 -31.96
CA THR A 231 -4.70 -3.84 -31.38
C THR A 231 -4.63 -2.32 -31.24
N GLY A 232 -5.75 -1.62 -31.36
CA GLY A 232 -5.80 -0.16 -31.22
C GLY A 232 -4.86 0.60 -32.18
N HIS A 233 -4.58 0.09 -33.38
CA HIS A 233 -3.63 0.63 -34.37
C HIS A 233 -2.15 0.60 -33.95
N ARG A 234 -1.78 -0.23 -32.99
CA ARG A 234 -0.41 -0.44 -32.53
C ARG A 234 -0.05 -1.91 -32.45
N ASN A 235 1.22 -2.21 -32.64
CA ASN A 235 1.77 -3.52 -32.40
C ASN A 235 2.32 -3.60 -30.99
N TYR A 236 1.97 -4.69 -30.31
CA TYR A 236 2.44 -4.99 -28.95
C TYR A 236 3.21 -6.29 -28.96
N PRO A 237 4.47 -6.29 -28.53
CA PRO A 237 5.22 -7.54 -28.36
C PRO A 237 4.60 -8.34 -27.22
N ILE A 238 4.40 -9.62 -27.42
CA ILE A 238 3.92 -10.57 -26.44
C ILE A 238 4.81 -11.79 -26.43
N HIS A 239 4.81 -12.50 -25.29
CA HIS A 239 5.51 -13.76 -25.16
C HIS A 239 4.49 -14.86 -24.87
N PHE A 240 4.59 -16.00 -25.58
CA PHE A 240 3.64 -17.07 -25.41
C PHE A 240 4.34 -18.43 -25.32
N GLU A 241 3.64 -19.41 -24.72
CA GLU A 241 4.12 -20.78 -24.65
C GLU A 241 3.71 -21.56 -25.92
N ALA A 242 4.71 -22.06 -26.64
CA ALA A 242 4.50 -22.79 -27.90
C ALA A 242 4.23 -24.31 -27.76
N LYS A 243 4.12 -24.82 -26.52
CA LYS A 243 3.86 -26.21 -26.27
C LYS A 243 2.49 -26.64 -26.79
N ASP A 244 2.43 -27.84 -27.36
CA ASP A 244 1.15 -28.44 -27.75
C ASP A 244 0.35 -28.79 -26.48
N ASN A 245 -0.45 -27.81 -26.05
CA ASN A 245 -1.33 -27.95 -24.90
C ASN A 245 -2.55 -28.79 -25.28
N THR A 246 -2.75 -29.89 -24.57
CA THR A 246 -3.92 -30.79 -24.71
C THR A 246 -5.26 -30.06 -24.56
N ASN A 247 -5.25 -28.80 -24.04
CA ASN A 247 -6.43 -28.02 -23.73
C ASN A 247 -6.75 -26.94 -24.77
N ASN A 248 -6.05 -26.87 -25.91
CA ASN A 248 -6.25 -25.86 -26.97
C ASN A 248 -6.32 -24.40 -26.44
N THR A 249 -5.51 -24.09 -25.42
CA THR A 249 -5.44 -22.78 -24.77
C THR A 249 -4.10 -22.12 -25.07
N LEU A 250 -4.15 -20.88 -25.59
CA LEU A 250 -2.99 -20.00 -25.75
C LEU A 250 -2.68 -19.32 -24.41
N GLU A 251 -1.46 -19.46 -23.91
CA GLU A 251 -0.98 -18.78 -22.73
C GLU A 251 0.01 -17.69 -23.12
N ILE A 252 -0.38 -16.44 -22.88
CA ILE A 252 0.42 -15.25 -23.14
C ILE A 252 0.98 -14.74 -21.81
N TYR A 253 2.23 -14.31 -21.82
CA TYR A 253 2.93 -13.80 -20.62
C TYR A 253 3.48 -12.41 -20.87
N ASP A 254 3.28 -11.52 -19.91
CA ASP A 254 3.94 -10.21 -19.87
C ASP A 254 4.49 -9.90 -18.48
N MET A 255 5.63 -9.25 -18.44
CA MET A 255 6.21 -8.67 -17.23
C MET A 255 6.26 -7.15 -17.40
N PRO A 256 5.56 -6.36 -16.55
CA PRO A 256 5.43 -4.92 -16.73
C PRO A 256 6.76 -4.18 -16.52
N THR A 257 7.49 -3.93 -17.61
CA THR A 257 8.77 -3.22 -17.59
C THR A 257 8.64 -1.73 -17.22
N ILE A 258 7.41 -1.18 -17.26
CA ILE A 258 7.09 0.17 -16.80
C ILE A 258 7.40 0.37 -15.30
N LEU A 259 7.48 -0.71 -14.52
CA LEU A 259 7.87 -0.70 -13.10
C LEU A 259 9.27 -0.10 -12.87
N SER A 260 10.13 -0.06 -13.90
CA SER A 260 11.42 0.65 -13.83
C SER A 260 11.27 2.14 -13.50
N GLY A 261 10.11 2.73 -13.78
CA GLY A 261 9.81 4.11 -13.41
C GLY A 261 9.62 4.29 -11.90
N ILE A 262 9.06 3.30 -11.23
CA ILE A 262 8.89 3.30 -9.76
C ILE A 262 10.26 3.19 -9.08
N ASP A 263 11.11 2.28 -9.52
CA ASP A 263 12.49 2.12 -9.00
C ASP A 263 13.27 3.44 -9.08
N LYS A 264 13.24 4.09 -10.23
CA LYS A 264 13.87 5.41 -10.41
C LYS A 264 13.27 6.49 -9.51
N ALA A 265 11.95 6.52 -9.33
CA ALA A 265 11.29 7.48 -8.46
C ALA A 265 11.74 7.30 -7.00
N ILE A 266 11.86 6.05 -6.54
CA ILE A 266 12.37 5.71 -5.20
C ILE A 266 13.82 6.17 -5.03
N ASP A 267 14.68 5.90 -6.00
CA ASP A 267 16.08 6.31 -5.97
C ASP A 267 16.26 7.84 -5.98
N MET A 268 15.36 8.57 -6.65
CA MET A 268 15.37 10.04 -6.64
C MET A 268 14.90 10.63 -5.31
N TYR A 269 14.01 9.93 -4.61
CA TYR A 269 13.44 10.41 -3.34
C TYR A 269 14.29 10.05 -2.12
N PHE A 270 14.86 8.86 -2.11
CA PHE A 270 15.71 8.39 -1.02
C PHE A 270 17.19 8.45 -1.43
N LYS A 271 18.06 8.86 -0.49
CA LYS A 271 19.50 8.81 -0.72
C LYS A 271 19.97 7.39 -0.99
N VAL A 272 20.70 7.20 -2.07
CA VAL A 272 21.28 5.89 -2.43
C VAL A 272 22.28 5.47 -1.36
N GLY A 273 22.14 4.25 -0.85
CA GLY A 273 23.12 3.68 0.09
C GLY A 273 24.48 3.43 -0.58
N HIS A 274 25.55 3.46 0.20
CA HIS A 274 26.90 3.15 -0.32
C HIS A 274 27.05 1.68 -0.75
N ILE A 275 26.25 0.77 -0.20
CA ILE A 275 26.27 -0.66 -0.51
C ILE A 275 24.82 -1.14 -0.55
N GLY A 276 24.23 -1.23 -1.76
CA GLY A 276 22.87 -1.71 -1.96
C GLY A 276 21.78 -0.77 -1.46
N LYS A 277 20.53 -1.24 -1.49
CA LYS A 277 19.35 -0.46 -1.09
C LYS A 277 19.26 -0.33 0.44
N THR A 278 18.92 0.86 0.90
CA THR A 278 18.64 1.11 2.33
C THR A 278 17.35 0.43 2.76
N ASN A 279 17.13 0.26 4.07
CA ASN A 279 15.87 -0.28 4.59
C ASN A 279 14.66 0.58 4.17
N GLN A 280 14.81 1.91 4.14
CA GLN A 280 13.76 2.82 3.69
C GLN A 280 13.41 2.61 2.20
N GLN A 281 14.42 2.43 1.34
CA GLN A 281 14.18 2.13 -0.07
C GLN A 281 13.45 0.79 -0.25
N ARG A 282 13.85 -0.27 0.48
CA ARG A 282 13.17 -1.57 0.43
C ARG A 282 11.71 -1.48 0.88
N LEU A 283 11.45 -0.76 1.98
CA LEU A 283 10.08 -0.56 2.47
C LEU A 283 9.23 0.23 1.45
N ALA A 284 9.82 1.26 0.80
CA ALA A 284 9.15 2.00 -0.25
C ALA A 284 8.83 1.12 -1.47
N GLU A 285 9.80 0.31 -1.92
CA GLU A 285 9.61 -0.65 -3.01
C GLU A 285 8.48 -1.61 -2.72
N ASP A 286 8.50 -2.24 -1.55
CA ASP A 286 7.47 -3.17 -1.15
C ASP A 286 6.08 -2.52 -1.14
N ASN A 287 5.98 -1.27 -0.62
CA ASN A 287 4.74 -0.52 -0.59
C ASN A 287 4.22 -0.22 -2.00
N GLU A 288 5.08 0.32 -2.87
CA GLU A 288 4.73 0.65 -4.24
C GLU A 288 4.36 -0.61 -5.05
N MET A 289 5.10 -1.72 -4.89
CA MET A 289 4.81 -2.98 -5.57
C MET A 289 3.47 -3.58 -5.15
N ASN A 290 3.17 -3.53 -3.84
CA ASN A 290 1.87 -4.00 -3.35
C ASN A 290 0.73 -3.14 -3.85
N ASN A 291 0.91 -1.81 -3.85
CA ASN A 291 -0.08 -0.90 -4.37
C ASN A 291 -0.29 -1.12 -5.88
N PHE A 292 0.77 -1.30 -6.66
CA PHE A 292 0.68 -1.63 -8.08
C PHE A 292 -0.16 -2.90 -8.31
N LYS A 293 0.15 -4.00 -7.61
CA LYS A 293 -0.60 -5.26 -7.72
C LYS A 293 -2.08 -5.08 -7.36
N ARG A 294 -2.36 -4.34 -6.29
CA ARG A 294 -3.73 -4.11 -5.79
C ARG A 294 -4.55 -3.28 -6.77
N VAL A 295 -4.00 -2.17 -7.26
CA VAL A 295 -4.66 -1.31 -8.24
C VAL A 295 -4.89 -2.06 -9.55
N LEU A 296 -3.89 -2.78 -10.04
CA LEU A 296 -4.02 -3.58 -11.26
C LEU A 296 -5.08 -4.67 -11.12
N GLN A 297 -5.13 -5.38 -9.98
CA GLN A 297 -6.15 -6.40 -9.73
C GLN A 297 -7.57 -5.80 -9.66
N LEU A 298 -7.71 -4.62 -9.05
CA LEU A 298 -8.98 -3.90 -9.02
C LEU A 298 -9.46 -3.58 -10.44
N LEU A 299 -8.60 -2.97 -11.27
CA LEU A 299 -8.92 -2.62 -12.66
C LEU A 299 -9.28 -3.85 -13.49
N ILE A 300 -8.55 -4.96 -13.33
CA ILE A 300 -8.87 -6.24 -14.01
C ILE A 300 -10.25 -6.76 -13.59
N ASN A 301 -10.57 -6.69 -12.29
CA ASN A 301 -11.85 -7.20 -11.77
C ASN A 301 -13.05 -6.34 -12.21
N GLU A 302 -12.85 -5.03 -12.41
CA GLU A 302 -13.90 -4.10 -12.86
C GLU A 302 -14.17 -4.19 -14.36
N ASP A 303 -13.17 -4.55 -15.17
CA ASP A 303 -13.32 -4.68 -16.61
C ASP A 303 -13.87 -6.06 -17.00
N ALA A 304 -14.93 -6.09 -17.81
CA ALA A 304 -15.63 -7.32 -18.16
C ALA A 304 -14.77 -8.29 -18.97
N PHE A 305 -13.91 -7.78 -19.87
CA PHE A 305 -13.05 -8.62 -20.71
C PHE A 305 -11.82 -9.11 -19.91
N CYS A 306 -11.17 -8.21 -19.20
CA CYS A 306 -9.98 -8.55 -18.40
C CYS A 306 -10.28 -9.61 -17.35
N ARG A 307 -11.44 -9.52 -16.70
CA ARG A 307 -11.85 -10.49 -15.66
C ARG A 307 -11.89 -11.94 -16.18
N GLU A 308 -12.24 -12.13 -17.46
CA GLU A 308 -12.39 -13.46 -18.07
C GLU A 308 -11.05 -14.05 -18.54
N CYS A 309 -10.10 -13.20 -18.98
CA CYS A 309 -8.90 -13.69 -19.66
C CYS A 309 -7.55 -13.20 -19.08
N VAL A 310 -7.54 -12.36 -18.02
CA VAL A 310 -6.29 -11.82 -17.43
C VAL A 310 -6.08 -12.37 -16.02
N LYS A 311 -4.84 -12.76 -15.70
CA LYS A 311 -4.44 -13.23 -14.36
C LYS A 311 -3.10 -12.63 -13.96
N ILE A 312 -3.00 -12.18 -12.71
CA ILE A 312 -1.72 -11.76 -12.09
C ILE A 312 -1.07 -12.96 -11.41
N ILE A 313 0.23 -13.16 -11.67
CA ILE A 313 1.05 -14.26 -11.13
C ILE A 313 2.35 -13.72 -10.49
#